data_5f9353482a1e071fa204c94beefd9797
#
_entry.id   5f9353482a1e071fa204c94beefd9797
#
_cell.length_a   1.000
_cell.length_b   1.000
_cell.length_c   1.000
_cell.angle_alpha   90.00
_cell.angle_beta   90.00
_cell.angle_gamma   90.00
#
_symmetry.space_group_name_H-M   'P 1'
#
loop_
_entity.id
_entity.type
_entity.pdbx_description
1 polymer ?
#
loop_
_entity_poly.entity_id
_entity_poly.type
_entity_poly.pdbx_seq_one_letter_code
_entity_poly.pdbx_strand_id
1 'polypeptide(L)'
;DGVEDIRALYRKSRYGSEEGSVAAATVASPTQTKTSKAKANDGVMTHSFGQHLPSWRDVMQPHPDVAEGRYRAAEFAADLAQVSRGEGVIEYRDPVEFFARTYVTEGMAGLLVESLQRISGQGGEPVIQLKTAFGGGKTHSMLALYHMVRGGIRVDHIPSLKPILERAGLQTLPKANVAVLVGTALDPTRKKNPANLPKYTVNTIWGEMAYQLVTSAGKPDLYAIVSDSDRRGVSPGSEALKTLLNSCGPCLILMDELVAYAKKIYGVDGL
;
A
#
# COMPACT_ATOMS: atom_id res chain seq x y z
N ASP A 1 21.45 -14.99 26.29
CA ASP A 1 22.64 -14.21 25.85
C ASP A 1 22.50 -13.72 24.37
N GLY A 2 21.94 -14.50 23.45
CA GLY A 2 21.85 -14.07 22.04
C GLY A 2 20.84 -12.96 21.72
N VAL A 3 19.87 -12.67 22.58
CA VAL A 3 18.85 -11.63 22.37
C VAL A 3 19.36 -10.23 22.72
N GLU A 4 20.27 -10.12 23.66
CA GLU A 4 20.90 -8.84 24.02
C GLU A 4 21.89 -8.37 22.95
N ASP A 5 22.60 -9.28 22.31
CA ASP A 5 23.50 -8.98 21.19
C ASP A 5 22.77 -8.44 19.96
N ILE A 6 21.60 -9.00 19.63
CA ILE A 6 20.79 -8.52 18.51
C ILE A 6 20.21 -7.12 18.80
N ARG A 7 19.81 -6.84 20.04
CA ARG A 7 19.34 -5.51 20.45
C ARG A 7 20.47 -4.47 20.42
N ALA A 8 21.69 -4.86 20.79
CA ALA A 8 22.87 -4.00 20.73
C ALA A 8 23.25 -3.67 19.27
N LEU A 9 23.25 -4.65 18.38
CA LEU A 9 23.49 -4.48 16.95
C LEU A 9 22.43 -3.59 16.30
N TYR A 10 21.16 -3.75 16.67
CA TYR A 10 20.06 -2.92 16.16
C TYR A 10 20.15 -1.46 16.61
N ARG A 11 20.56 -1.21 17.87
CA ARG A 11 20.83 0.16 18.36
C ARG A 11 22.01 0.80 17.63
N LYS A 12 23.10 0.05 17.43
CA LYS A 12 24.32 0.54 16.75
C LYS A 12 24.06 0.87 15.26
N SER A 13 23.18 0.14 14.61
CA SER A 13 22.82 0.38 13.21
C SER A 13 21.90 1.60 13.01
N ARG A 14 21.12 1.98 14.03
CA ARG A 14 20.12 3.05 13.92
C ARG A 14 20.56 4.39 14.52
N TYR A 15 21.51 4.36 15.47
CA TYR A 15 22.01 5.54 16.15
C TYR A 15 23.55 5.50 16.15
N GLY A 16 24.15 5.71 14.95
CA GLY A 16 25.60 5.74 14.81
C GLY A 16 26.26 6.48 15.94
N SER A 17 27.41 5.98 16.38
CA SER A 17 28.23 6.50 17.46
C SER A 17 28.53 7.99 17.26
N GLU A 18 27.82 8.88 17.96
CA GLU A 18 28.23 10.24 18.23
C GLU A 18 27.99 10.55 19.71
N GLU A 19 29.04 10.43 20.49
CA GLU A 19 29.20 11.18 21.73
C GLU A 19 29.45 12.64 21.34
N GLY A 20 28.41 13.45 21.38
CA GLY A 20 28.44 14.88 21.15
C GLY A 20 27.50 15.58 22.12
N SER A 21 28.10 16.29 23.08
CA SER A 21 27.49 17.17 24.07
C SER A 21 26.34 18.01 23.49
N VAL A 22 25.13 17.83 24.01
CA VAL A 22 24.00 18.70 23.69
C VAL A 22 23.91 19.81 24.71
N ALA A 23 24.32 21.00 24.29
CA ALA A 23 24.01 22.24 25.01
C ALA A 23 22.55 22.63 24.75
N ALA A 24 21.82 22.85 25.82
CA ALA A 24 20.43 23.29 25.78
C ALA A 24 20.33 24.70 25.21
N ALA A 25 19.70 24.87 24.05
CA ALA A 25 19.34 26.17 23.49
C ALA A 25 17.97 26.60 24.01
N THR A 26 17.98 27.61 24.87
CA THR A 26 16.80 28.29 25.38
C THR A 26 16.21 29.17 24.27
N VAL A 27 14.96 28.92 23.89
CA VAL A 27 14.24 29.75 22.91
C VAL A 27 13.75 31.02 23.60
N ALA A 28 14.34 32.16 23.24
CA ALA A 28 13.91 33.47 23.66
C ALA A 28 12.83 34.04 22.68
N SER A 29 11.74 34.54 23.24
CA SER A 29 10.67 35.24 22.51
C SER A 29 11.16 36.56 21.89
N PRO A 30 10.67 36.97 20.71
CA PRO A 30 11.09 38.22 20.09
C PRO A 30 10.37 39.42 20.71
N THR A 31 11.15 40.32 21.23
CA THR A 31 10.75 41.64 21.72
C THR A 31 10.51 42.60 20.53
N GLN A 32 9.40 43.29 20.54
CA GLN A 32 9.08 44.38 19.60
C GLN A 32 10.09 45.52 19.69
N THR A 33 10.63 45.96 18.59
CA THR A 33 11.39 47.22 18.50
C THR A 33 10.82 48.14 17.44
N LYS A 34 10.63 49.38 17.88
CA LYS A 34 9.99 50.47 17.17
C LYS A 34 10.84 51.01 16.01
N THR A 35 10.12 51.55 15.05
CA THR A 35 10.51 52.34 13.89
C THR A 35 11.53 53.43 14.10
N SER A 36 12.51 53.60 13.19
CA SER A 36 13.06 54.91 12.82
C SER A 36 13.29 54.99 11.31
N LYS A 37 12.82 56.13 10.74
CA LYS A 37 12.95 56.53 9.33
C LYS A 37 14.38 56.89 8.98
N ALA A 38 14.88 56.46 7.86
CA ALA A 38 15.98 57.12 7.14
C ALA A 38 15.77 57.06 5.62
N LYS A 39 16.13 58.14 4.97
CA LYS A 39 15.85 58.56 3.60
C LYS A 39 16.65 57.83 2.54
N ALA A 40 16.09 57.91 1.33
CA ALA A 40 16.53 57.48 0.01
C ALA A 40 17.98 57.79 -0.40
N ASN A 41 18.62 56.94 -1.18
CA ASN A 41 18.90 57.04 -2.63
C ASN A 41 19.77 55.89 -3.08
N ASP A 42 19.44 55.29 -4.13
CA ASP A 42 20.13 55.03 -5.39
C ASP A 42 19.80 53.66 -5.99
N GLY A 43 19.47 53.75 -7.25
CA GLY A 43 18.95 52.70 -8.12
C GLY A 43 19.77 51.41 -8.16
N VAL A 44 19.18 50.38 -7.58
CA VAL A 44 19.40 49.00 -7.93
C VAL A 44 18.00 48.39 -8.18
N MET A 45 17.77 47.87 -9.36
CA MET A 45 16.57 47.10 -9.66
C MET A 45 16.52 45.88 -8.72
N THR A 46 15.92 46.07 -7.57
CA THR A 46 15.51 44.97 -6.73
C THR A 46 14.21 44.42 -7.31
N HIS A 47 14.28 43.25 -7.93
CA HIS A 47 13.09 42.48 -8.19
C HIS A 47 12.36 42.29 -6.86
N SER A 48 11.24 43.00 -6.69
CA SER A 48 10.41 42.90 -5.50
C SER A 48 9.74 41.54 -5.46
N PHE A 49 10.40 40.57 -4.85
CA PHE A 49 9.76 39.35 -4.34
C PHE A 49 8.89 39.69 -3.12
N GLY A 50 7.95 40.60 -3.28
CA GLY A 50 7.06 41.07 -2.23
C GLY A 50 5.59 40.94 -2.62
N GLN A 51 5.22 39.96 -3.40
CA GLN A 51 3.82 39.53 -3.42
C GLN A 51 3.59 38.81 -2.09
N HIS A 52 2.80 39.43 -1.21
CA HIS A 52 2.26 38.75 -0.04
C HIS A 52 1.56 37.50 -0.50
N LEU A 53 2.22 36.33 -0.34
CA LEU A 53 1.55 35.06 -0.52
C LEU A 53 0.36 35.06 0.44
N PRO A 54 -0.86 34.73 -0.03
CA PRO A 54 -2.00 34.59 0.83
C PRO A 54 -1.70 33.57 1.96
N SER A 55 -2.31 33.79 3.11
CA SER A 55 -2.19 32.84 4.21
C SER A 55 -2.61 31.45 3.71
N TRP A 56 -1.89 30.41 4.10
CA TRP A 56 -2.25 29.03 3.72
C TRP A 56 -3.72 28.70 4.09
N ARG A 57 -4.25 29.30 5.15
CA ARG A 57 -5.65 29.17 5.59
C ARG A 57 -6.66 29.79 4.62
N ASP A 58 -6.21 30.75 3.81
CA ASP A 58 -7.07 31.43 2.83
C ASP A 58 -7.13 30.67 1.50
N VAL A 59 -6.13 29.81 1.22
CA VAL A 59 -6.00 29.07 -0.04
C VAL A 59 -6.20 27.56 0.11
N MET A 60 -6.12 27.05 1.35
CA MET A 60 -6.33 25.62 1.64
C MET A 60 -7.49 25.46 2.60
N GLN A 61 -8.47 24.67 2.18
CA GLN A 61 -9.57 24.27 3.05
C GLN A 61 -9.41 22.79 3.40
N PRO A 62 -9.60 22.38 4.67
CA PRO A 62 -9.65 20.98 5.03
C PRO A 62 -10.84 20.30 4.34
N HIS A 63 -10.74 18.99 4.12
CA HIS A 63 -11.89 18.23 3.64
C HIS A 63 -13.11 18.47 4.54
N PRO A 64 -14.35 18.58 4.00
CA PRO A 64 -15.55 18.89 4.79
C PRO A 64 -15.72 18.04 6.04
N ASP A 65 -15.44 16.73 5.96
CA ASP A 65 -15.55 15.82 7.11
C ASP A 65 -14.59 16.20 8.25
N VAL A 66 -13.39 16.71 7.91
CA VAL A 66 -12.42 17.20 8.89
C VAL A 66 -12.86 18.55 9.45
N ALA A 67 -13.33 19.46 8.59
CA ALA A 67 -13.81 20.79 8.99
C ALA A 67 -15.02 20.69 9.92
N GLU A 68 -15.89 19.72 9.72
CA GLU A 68 -17.11 19.49 10.47
C GLU A 68 -16.94 18.51 11.64
N GLY A 69 -15.72 17.97 11.84
CA GLY A 69 -15.42 17.03 12.93
C GLY A 69 -16.11 15.67 12.79
N ARG A 70 -16.57 15.32 11.59
CA ARG A 70 -17.31 14.06 11.32
C ARG A 70 -16.41 12.86 11.07
N TYR A 71 -15.09 13.01 11.13
CA TYR A 71 -14.15 11.93 10.92
C TYR A 71 -14.03 11.00 12.14
N ARG A 72 -13.79 9.71 11.89
CA ARG A 72 -13.45 8.71 12.90
C ARG A 72 -11.99 8.28 12.73
N ALA A 73 -11.28 8.04 13.83
CA ALA A 73 -9.88 7.58 13.77
C ALA A 73 -9.73 6.28 12.96
N ALA A 74 -10.73 5.41 12.98
CA ALA A 74 -10.77 4.18 12.19
C ALA A 74 -10.79 4.42 10.66
N GLU A 75 -11.24 5.59 10.21
CA GLU A 75 -11.28 5.97 8.80
C GLU A 75 -9.88 6.24 8.21
N PHE A 76 -8.88 6.41 9.08
CA PHE A 76 -7.49 6.60 8.67
C PHE A 76 -6.67 5.30 8.66
N ALA A 77 -7.28 4.17 9.03
CA ALA A 77 -6.64 2.87 9.03
C ALA A 77 -7.04 2.08 7.78
N ALA A 78 -6.22 2.20 6.72
CA ALA A 78 -6.39 1.41 5.52
C ALA A 78 -6.18 -0.09 5.84
N ASP A 79 -7.19 -0.92 5.64
CA ASP A 79 -7.13 -2.37 5.84
C ASP A 79 -7.42 -3.10 4.52
N LEU A 80 -6.35 -3.54 3.88
CA LEU A 80 -6.40 -4.25 2.61
C LEU A 80 -7.17 -5.58 2.72
N ALA A 81 -7.06 -6.28 3.86
CA ALA A 81 -7.77 -7.54 4.06
C ALA A 81 -9.28 -7.33 4.18
N GLN A 82 -9.74 -6.30 4.90
CA GLN A 82 -11.16 -5.96 4.98
C GLN A 82 -11.71 -5.56 3.61
N VAL A 83 -11.02 -4.66 2.91
CA VAL A 83 -11.45 -4.19 1.58
C VAL A 83 -11.54 -5.36 0.58
N SER A 84 -10.59 -6.30 0.61
CA SER A 84 -10.62 -7.47 -0.29
C SER A 84 -11.85 -8.38 -0.05
N ARG A 85 -12.38 -8.39 1.17
CA ARG A 85 -13.62 -9.12 1.53
C ARG A 85 -14.90 -8.32 1.28
N GLY A 86 -14.79 -7.08 0.78
CA GLY A 86 -15.93 -6.17 0.62
C GLY A 86 -16.41 -5.54 1.94
N GLU A 87 -15.58 -5.60 2.96
CA GLU A 87 -15.81 -5.04 4.30
C GLU A 87 -15.09 -3.68 4.45
N GLY A 88 -15.23 -3.08 5.63
CA GLY A 88 -14.57 -1.81 5.97
C GLY A 88 -15.37 -0.58 5.54
N VAL A 89 -14.79 0.59 5.81
CA VAL A 89 -15.42 1.88 5.53
C VAL A 89 -15.47 2.17 4.04
N ILE A 90 -16.48 2.93 3.62
CA ILE A 90 -16.75 3.18 2.19
C ILE A 90 -15.60 3.88 1.49
N GLU A 91 -14.88 4.74 2.20
CA GLU A 91 -13.74 5.53 1.72
C GLU A 91 -12.59 4.66 1.20
N TYR A 92 -12.46 3.43 1.70
CA TYR A 92 -11.48 2.45 1.23
C TYR A 92 -12.09 1.36 0.35
N ARG A 93 -13.37 1.05 0.53
CA ARG A 93 -14.04 -0.03 -0.18
C ARG A 93 -14.55 0.37 -1.56
N ASP A 94 -15.06 1.60 -1.69
CA ASP A 94 -15.52 2.13 -2.98
C ASP A 94 -14.36 2.77 -3.74
N PRO A 95 -14.08 2.38 -4.99
CA PRO A 95 -12.97 2.91 -5.74
C PRO A 95 -13.11 4.40 -6.09
N VAL A 96 -14.33 4.90 -6.28
CA VAL A 96 -14.54 6.33 -6.61
C VAL A 96 -14.25 7.18 -5.38
N GLU A 97 -14.79 6.80 -4.22
CA GLU A 97 -14.53 7.45 -2.95
C GLU A 97 -13.04 7.37 -2.56
N PHE A 98 -12.41 6.21 -2.78
CA PHE A 98 -10.99 6.03 -2.52
C PHE A 98 -10.12 6.99 -3.33
N PHE A 99 -10.31 7.04 -4.65
CA PHE A 99 -9.50 7.90 -5.51
C PHE A 99 -9.87 9.39 -5.40
N ALA A 100 -11.09 9.73 -5.02
CA ALA A 100 -11.48 11.12 -4.73
C ALA A 100 -10.71 11.71 -3.53
N ARG A 101 -10.30 10.85 -2.59
CA ARG A 101 -9.57 11.22 -1.36
C ARG A 101 -8.07 10.89 -1.42
N THR A 102 -7.61 10.28 -2.51
CA THR A 102 -6.23 9.86 -2.69
C THR A 102 -5.45 10.87 -3.51
N TYR A 103 -4.43 11.46 -2.91
CA TYR A 103 -3.43 12.18 -3.66
C TYR A 103 -2.42 11.20 -4.24
N VAL A 104 -2.39 11.09 -5.57
CA VAL A 104 -1.47 10.20 -6.27
C VAL A 104 -0.10 10.85 -6.34
N THR A 105 0.80 10.41 -5.45
CA THR A 105 2.19 10.87 -5.45
C THR A 105 2.95 10.31 -6.66
N GLU A 106 4.09 10.92 -7.03
CA GLU A 106 4.90 10.42 -8.15
C GLU A 106 5.38 8.98 -7.93
N GLY A 107 5.75 8.62 -6.69
CA GLY A 107 6.12 7.24 -6.35
C GLY A 107 4.96 6.25 -6.53
N MET A 108 3.75 6.63 -6.12
CA MET A 108 2.56 5.83 -6.36
C MET A 108 2.25 5.75 -7.86
N ALA A 109 2.31 6.86 -8.58
CA ALA A 109 2.06 6.89 -10.03
C ALA A 109 3.01 5.94 -10.78
N GLY A 110 4.30 5.96 -10.44
CA GLY A 110 5.30 5.04 -11.01
C GLY A 110 4.94 3.57 -10.76
N LEU A 111 4.59 3.22 -9.52
CA LEU A 111 4.14 1.87 -9.15
C LEU A 111 2.91 1.44 -9.97
N LEU A 112 1.91 2.31 -10.07
CA LEU A 112 0.67 2.02 -10.80
C LEU A 112 0.94 1.80 -12.29
N VAL A 113 1.72 2.68 -12.92
CA VAL A 113 2.10 2.58 -14.33
C VAL A 113 2.82 1.26 -14.61
N GLU A 114 3.87 0.95 -13.85
CA GLU A 114 4.66 -0.27 -14.02
C GLU A 114 3.81 -1.54 -13.85
N SER A 115 2.96 -1.57 -12.83
CA SER A 115 2.05 -2.70 -12.58
C SER A 115 1.01 -2.87 -13.70
N LEU A 116 0.44 -1.78 -14.21
CA LEU A 116 -0.51 -1.84 -15.31
C LEU A 116 0.15 -2.32 -16.61
N GLN A 117 1.36 -1.86 -16.93
CA GLN A 117 2.14 -2.33 -18.07
C GLN A 117 2.44 -3.83 -17.95
N ARG A 118 2.81 -4.29 -16.75
CA ARG A 118 3.05 -5.72 -16.49
C ARG A 118 1.80 -6.56 -16.72
N ILE A 119 0.67 -6.16 -16.16
CA ILE A 119 -0.61 -6.89 -16.29
C ILE A 119 -1.09 -6.90 -17.74
N SER A 120 -0.81 -5.85 -18.50
CA SER A 120 -1.15 -5.73 -19.92
C SER A 120 -0.17 -6.41 -20.88
N GLY A 121 0.91 -7.01 -20.37
CA GLY A 121 1.92 -7.68 -21.18
C GLY A 121 2.86 -6.74 -21.94
N GLN A 122 2.94 -5.46 -21.54
CA GLN A 122 3.79 -4.44 -22.18
C GLN A 122 5.18 -4.31 -21.54
N GLY A 123 5.52 -5.19 -20.60
CA GLY A 123 6.77 -5.14 -19.84
C GLY A 123 6.51 -4.95 -18.35
N GLY A 124 7.44 -4.35 -17.62
CA GLY A 124 7.40 -4.14 -16.17
C GLY A 124 7.88 -5.33 -15.34
N GLU A 125 8.29 -5.03 -14.11
CA GLU A 125 8.84 -6.04 -13.20
C GLU A 125 7.77 -7.02 -12.72
N PRO A 126 8.07 -8.33 -12.67
CA PRO A 126 7.13 -9.33 -12.19
C PRO A 126 6.95 -9.30 -10.67
N VAL A 127 7.92 -8.75 -9.94
CA VAL A 127 7.92 -8.64 -8.48
C VAL A 127 8.37 -7.23 -8.09
N ILE A 128 7.49 -6.50 -7.44
CA ILE A 128 7.77 -5.15 -6.96
C ILE A 128 7.79 -5.19 -5.42
N GLN A 129 8.87 -4.72 -4.82
CA GLN A 129 9.01 -4.67 -3.37
C GLN A 129 8.92 -3.22 -2.88
N LEU A 130 7.85 -2.91 -2.13
CA LEU A 130 7.65 -1.59 -1.55
C LEU A 130 8.47 -1.44 -0.26
N LYS A 131 9.57 -0.69 -0.32
CA LYS A 131 10.43 -0.38 0.81
C LYS A 131 10.25 1.09 1.20
N THR A 132 9.42 1.35 2.20
CA THR A 132 9.23 2.70 2.75
C THR A 132 9.30 2.65 4.27
N ALA A 133 9.52 3.80 4.91
CA ALA A 133 9.38 3.93 6.36
C ALA A 133 7.95 3.58 6.80
N PHE A 134 7.75 3.40 8.10
CA PHE A 134 6.41 3.25 8.67
C PHE A 134 5.55 4.47 8.31
N GLY A 135 4.30 4.24 7.93
CA GLY A 135 3.40 5.30 7.47
C GLY A 135 3.64 5.77 6.02
N GLY A 136 4.56 5.15 5.26
CA GLY A 136 4.89 5.55 3.88
C GLY A 136 3.88 5.12 2.81
N GLY A 137 2.62 4.85 3.16
CA GLY A 137 1.53 4.62 2.20
C GLY A 137 1.56 3.27 1.46
N LYS A 138 2.29 2.25 1.95
CA LYS A 138 2.36 0.93 1.30
C LYS A 138 0.99 0.29 1.08
N THR A 139 0.23 0.13 2.16
CA THR A 139 -1.12 -0.46 2.12
C THR A 139 -2.05 0.37 1.23
N HIS A 140 -1.95 1.71 1.29
CA HIS A 140 -2.72 2.62 0.45
C HIS A 140 -2.39 2.45 -1.05
N SER A 141 -1.11 2.30 -1.39
CA SER A 141 -0.67 2.03 -2.77
C SER A 141 -1.16 0.66 -3.28
N MET A 142 -1.18 -0.36 -2.41
CA MET A 142 -1.72 -1.68 -2.74
C MET A 142 -3.25 -1.63 -2.93
N LEU A 143 -3.97 -0.82 -2.16
CA LEU A 143 -5.41 -0.59 -2.37
C LEU A 143 -5.67 0.09 -3.72
N ALA A 144 -4.85 1.07 -4.11
CA ALA A 144 -4.96 1.68 -5.43
C ALA A 144 -4.82 0.63 -6.55
N LEU A 145 -3.79 -0.23 -6.48
CA LEU A 145 -3.61 -1.34 -7.44
C LEU A 145 -4.81 -2.31 -7.42
N TYR A 146 -5.24 -2.72 -6.23
CA TYR A 146 -6.39 -3.60 -6.06
C TYR A 146 -7.63 -3.08 -6.77
N HIS A 147 -7.95 -1.81 -6.54
CA HIS A 147 -9.11 -1.18 -7.20
C HIS A 147 -8.94 -1.13 -8.71
N MET A 148 -7.79 -0.70 -9.22
CA MET A 148 -7.58 -0.50 -10.65
C MET A 148 -7.74 -1.79 -11.48
N VAL A 149 -7.41 -2.96 -10.93
CA VAL A 149 -7.34 -4.21 -11.70
C VAL A 149 -8.46 -5.21 -11.45
N ARG A 150 -9.23 -5.05 -10.35
CA ARG A 150 -10.33 -6.00 -10.05
C ARG A 150 -11.52 -5.87 -11.02
N GLY A 151 -11.56 -4.81 -11.81
CA GLY A 151 -12.64 -4.51 -12.75
C GLY A 151 -13.79 -3.73 -12.11
N GLY A 152 -14.67 -3.22 -12.97
CA GLY A 152 -15.86 -2.47 -12.55
C GLY A 152 -15.65 -0.96 -12.39
N ILE A 153 -14.42 -0.46 -12.55
CA ILE A 153 -14.17 0.98 -12.56
C ILE A 153 -14.36 1.56 -13.97
N ARG A 154 -15.09 2.66 -14.03
CA ARG A 154 -15.16 3.53 -15.20
C ARG A 154 -14.20 4.70 -14.99
N VAL A 155 -13.16 4.77 -15.83
CA VAL A 155 -12.10 5.81 -15.74
C VAL A 155 -12.69 7.23 -15.81
N ASP A 156 -13.80 7.40 -16.55
CA ASP A 156 -14.49 8.68 -16.66
C ASP A 156 -14.97 9.22 -15.32
N HIS A 157 -15.25 8.35 -14.36
CA HIS A 157 -15.68 8.73 -13.01
C HIS A 157 -14.49 9.06 -12.08
N ILE A 158 -13.26 8.79 -12.50
CA ILE A 158 -12.06 8.98 -11.69
C ILE A 158 -11.00 9.72 -12.53
N PRO A 159 -11.09 11.05 -12.65
CA PRO A 159 -10.19 11.85 -13.50
C PRO A 159 -8.70 11.68 -13.17
N SER A 160 -8.36 11.40 -11.91
CA SER A 160 -6.98 11.19 -11.46
C SER A 160 -6.31 9.94 -12.06
N LEU A 161 -7.07 9.01 -12.65
CA LEU A 161 -6.52 7.82 -13.32
C LEU A 161 -6.13 8.07 -14.80
N LYS A 162 -6.63 9.12 -15.44
CA LYS A 162 -6.30 9.42 -16.85
C LYS A 162 -4.79 9.58 -17.08
N PRO A 163 -4.07 10.41 -16.30
CA PRO A 163 -2.61 10.55 -16.49
C PRO A 163 -1.85 9.25 -16.25
N ILE A 164 -2.35 8.36 -15.36
CA ILE A 164 -1.74 7.06 -15.12
C ILE A 164 -1.88 6.15 -16.34
N LEU A 165 -3.07 6.09 -16.93
CA LEU A 165 -3.30 5.31 -18.15
C LEU A 165 -2.50 5.83 -19.34
N GLU A 166 -2.46 7.15 -19.54
CA GLU A 166 -1.66 7.79 -20.60
C GLU A 166 -0.18 7.43 -20.45
N ARG A 167 0.38 7.54 -19.25
CA ARG A 167 1.77 7.16 -18.95
C ARG A 167 2.02 5.66 -19.14
N ALA A 168 1.03 4.82 -18.86
CA ALA A 168 1.11 3.38 -19.09
C ALA A 168 0.91 2.98 -20.56
N GLY A 169 0.53 3.91 -21.45
CA GLY A 169 0.22 3.63 -22.85
C GLY A 169 -1.08 2.83 -23.03
N LEU A 170 -2.03 2.95 -22.09
CA LEU A 170 -3.27 2.18 -22.07
C LEU A 170 -4.48 3.06 -22.31
N GLN A 171 -5.49 2.52 -23.02
CA GLN A 171 -6.78 3.18 -23.24
C GLN A 171 -7.81 2.82 -22.15
N THR A 172 -7.66 1.64 -21.54
CA THR A 172 -8.57 1.12 -20.52
C THR A 172 -7.78 0.42 -19.41
N LEU A 173 -8.40 0.30 -18.24
CA LEU A 173 -7.82 -0.46 -17.14
C LEU A 173 -7.81 -1.96 -17.46
N PRO A 174 -6.67 -2.63 -17.35
CA PRO A 174 -6.60 -4.07 -17.50
C PRO A 174 -7.29 -4.76 -16.31
N LYS A 175 -7.90 -5.91 -16.56
CA LYS A 175 -8.47 -6.75 -15.51
C LYS A 175 -7.50 -7.86 -15.15
N ALA A 176 -7.29 -8.08 -13.85
CA ALA A 176 -6.50 -9.20 -13.34
C ALA A 176 -7.26 -9.97 -12.26
N ASN A 177 -6.93 -11.24 -12.09
CA ASN A 177 -7.37 -12.02 -10.95
C ASN A 177 -6.48 -11.70 -9.75
N VAL A 178 -7.09 -11.37 -8.61
CA VAL A 178 -6.37 -10.81 -7.48
C VAL A 178 -6.35 -11.78 -6.31
N ALA A 179 -5.17 -11.95 -5.71
CA ALA A 179 -5.01 -12.54 -4.39
C ALA A 179 -4.45 -11.51 -3.41
N VAL A 180 -5.02 -11.45 -2.22
CA VAL A 180 -4.63 -10.52 -1.14
C VAL A 180 -4.23 -11.32 0.09
N LEU A 181 -2.98 -11.19 0.49
CA LEU A 181 -2.38 -11.91 1.62
C LEU A 181 -1.86 -10.90 2.64
N VAL A 182 -2.60 -10.71 3.72
CA VAL A 182 -2.21 -9.80 4.81
C VAL A 182 -1.83 -10.62 6.03
N GLY A 183 -0.55 -10.59 6.40
CA GLY A 183 0.01 -11.45 7.43
C GLY A 183 -0.60 -11.28 8.82
N THR A 184 -1.09 -10.10 9.17
CA THR A 184 -1.83 -9.86 10.41
C THR A 184 -3.20 -10.53 10.41
N ALA A 185 -3.87 -10.59 9.26
CA ALA A 185 -5.21 -11.17 9.11
C ALA A 185 -5.20 -12.69 8.90
N LEU A 186 -4.10 -13.25 8.41
CA LEU A 186 -3.95 -14.69 8.20
C LEU A 186 -3.70 -15.41 9.53
N ASP A 187 -4.41 -16.51 9.73
CA ASP A 187 -4.22 -17.42 10.87
C ASP A 187 -3.66 -18.77 10.35
N PRO A 188 -2.39 -19.11 10.66
CA PRO A 188 -1.76 -20.33 10.17
C PRO A 188 -2.36 -21.62 10.77
N THR A 189 -3.06 -21.50 11.91
CA THR A 189 -3.66 -22.66 12.60
C THR A 189 -5.08 -22.96 12.11
N ARG A 190 -5.72 -21.99 11.46
CA ARG A 190 -7.12 -22.09 11.05
C ARG A 190 -7.24 -22.63 9.62
N LYS A 191 -7.65 -23.86 9.51
CA LYS A 191 -8.04 -24.45 8.21
C LYS A 191 -9.34 -23.84 7.70
N LYS A 192 -9.41 -23.58 6.40
CA LYS A 192 -10.57 -23.00 5.74
C LYS A 192 -11.21 -24.04 4.81
N ASN A 193 -12.52 -24.22 4.91
CA ASN A 193 -13.32 -25.07 4.03
C ASN A 193 -14.28 -24.19 3.22
N PRO A 194 -13.84 -23.63 2.09
CA PRO A 194 -14.67 -22.71 1.31
C PRO A 194 -15.83 -23.44 0.63
N ALA A 195 -17.04 -22.84 0.67
CA ALA A 195 -18.23 -23.44 0.04
C ALA A 195 -18.09 -23.65 -1.48
N ASN A 196 -17.32 -22.78 -2.15
CA ASN A 196 -17.03 -22.87 -3.58
C ASN A 196 -15.88 -23.85 -3.92
N LEU A 197 -15.23 -24.44 -2.90
CA LEU A 197 -14.22 -25.50 -3.02
C LEU A 197 -14.56 -26.69 -2.12
N PRO A 198 -15.71 -27.36 -2.27
CA PRO A 198 -16.21 -28.34 -1.29
C PRO A 198 -15.33 -29.58 -1.15
N LYS A 199 -14.46 -29.83 -2.13
CA LYS A 199 -13.54 -31.00 -2.13
C LYS A 199 -12.21 -30.71 -1.43
N TYR A 200 -11.92 -29.46 -1.08
CA TYR A 200 -10.61 -29.04 -0.61
C TYR A 200 -10.69 -28.25 0.69
N THR A 201 -9.67 -28.45 1.50
CA THR A 201 -9.39 -27.63 2.67
C THR A 201 -8.16 -26.77 2.37
N VAL A 202 -8.25 -25.48 2.65
CA VAL A 202 -7.11 -24.55 2.52
C VAL A 202 -6.37 -24.53 3.84
N ASN A 203 -5.07 -24.87 3.81
CA ASN A 203 -4.27 -25.09 5.03
C ASN A 203 -3.12 -24.09 5.17
N THR A 204 -2.57 -23.61 4.05
CA THR A 204 -1.35 -22.80 4.03
C THR A 204 -1.58 -21.45 3.36
N ILE A 205 -0.60 -20.54 3.49
CA ILE A 205 -0.59 -19.29 2.74
C ILE A 205 -0.59 -19.51 1.22
N TRP A 206 0.05 -20.58 0.74
CA TRP A 206 0.05 -20.97 -0.67
C TRP A 206 -1.33 -21.44 -1.13
N GLY A 207 -1.98 -22.23 -0.28
CA GLY A 207 -3.36 -22.64 -0.50
C GLY A 207 -4.31 -21.45 -0.50
N GLU A 208 -4.14 -20.49 0.40
CA GLU A 208 -4.96 -19.26 0.44
C GLU A 208 -4.76 -18.42 -0.84
N MET A 209 -3.53 -18.24 -1.28
CA MET A 209 -3.23 -17.56 -2.55
C MET A 209 -3.93 -18.24 -3.74
N ALA A 210 -3.75 -19.56 -3.85
CA ALA A 210 -4.37 -20.36 -4.92
C ALA A 210 -5.89 -20.27 -4.87
N TYR A 211 -6.49 -20.41 -3.68
CA TYR A 211 -7.93 -20.30 -3.46
C TYR A 211 -8.49 -18.97 -3.97
N GLN A 212 -7.85 -17.86 -3.61
CA GLN A 212 -8.29 -16.55 -4.05
C GLN A 212 -8.17 -16.37 -5.57
N LEU A 213 -7.07 -16.82 -6.18
CA LEU A 213 -6.84 -16.74 -7.63
C LEU A 213 -7.86 -17.57 -8.42
N VAL A 214 -8.07 -18.85 -8.04
CA VAL A 214 -9.02 -19.71 -8.77
C VAL A 214 -10.46 -19.24 -8.60
N THR A 215 -10.79 -18.68 -7.43
CA THR A 215 -12.10 -18.07 -7.17
C THR A 215 -12.30 -16.81 -8.02
N SER A 216 -11.33 -15.93 -8.05
CA SER A 216 -11.34 -14.71 -8.87
C SER A 216 -11.43 -15.04 -10.36
N ALA A 217 -10.76 -16.10 -10.81
CA ALA A 217 -10.78 -16.58 -12.19
C ALA A 217 -12.07 -17.34 -12.57
N GLY A 218 -12.90 -17.71 -11.59
CA GLY A 218 -14.07 -18.56 -11.81
C GLY A 218 -13.71 -20.00 -12.21
N LYS A 219 -12.54 -20.49 -11.80
CA LYS A 219 -11.97 -21.79 -12.17
C LYS A 219 -11.58 -22.62 -10.95
N PRO A 220 -12.54 -23.00 -10.08
CA PRO A 220 -12.24 -23.65 -8.79
C PRO A 220 -11.50 -24.99 -8.94
N ASP A 221 -11.70 -25.71 -10.04
CA ASP A 221 -11.03 -27.01 -10.26
C ASP A 221 -9.50 -26.89 -10.38
N LEU A 222 -8.98 -25.72 -10.75
CA LEU A 222 -7.53 -25.49 -10.81
C LEU A 222 -6.84 -25.54 -9.44
N TYR A 223 -7.61 -25.52 -8.35
CA TYR A 223 -7.03 -25.71 -7.01
C TYR A 223 -6.34 -27.08 -6.86
N ALA A 224 -6.76 -28.07 -7.63
CA ALA A 224 -6.13 -29.40 -7.68
C ALA A 224 -4.60 -29.33 -7.91
N ILE A 225 -4.12 -28.31 -8.64
CA ILE A 225 -2.68 -28.14 -8.96
C ILE A 225 -1.83 -28.02 -7.70
N VAL A 226 -2.36 -27.39 -6.64
CA VAL A 226 -1.62 -27.13 -5.39
C VAL A 226 -2.15 -27.92 -4.20
N SER A 227 -3.26 -28.62 -4.35
CA SER A 227 -4.00 -29.24 -3.24
C SER A 227 -3.20 -30.25 -2.42
N ASP A 228 -2.32 -31.03 -3.05
CA ASP A 228 -1.50 -32.00 -2.34
C ASP A 228 -0.39 -31.35 -1.51
N SER A 229 0.28 -30.32 -2.08
CA SER A 229 1.28 -29.53 -1.35
C SER A 229 0.63 -28.77 -0.19
N ASP A 230 -0.53 -28.18 -0.42
CA ASP A 230 -1.28 -27.46 0.62
C ASP A 230 -1.72 -28.38 1.76
N ARG A 231 -2.23 -29.58 1.43
CA ARG A 231 -2.62 -30.60 2.42
C ARG A 231 -1.44 -31.06 3.27
N ARG A 232 -0.24 -31.14 2.68
CA ARG A 232 1.00 -31.52 3.37
C ARG A 232 1.66 -30.38 4.15
N GLY A 233 1.13 -29.15 4.05
CA GLY A 233 1.72 -27.99 4.72
C GLY A 233 3.02 -27.49 4.08
N VAL A 234 3.30 -27.83 2.82
CA VAL A 234 4.54 -27.46 2.12
C VAL A 234 4.28 -26.51 0.96
N SER A 235 5.30 -25.75 0.59
CA SER A 235 5.24 -24.88 -0.59
C SER A 235 5.08 -25.73 -1.87
N PRO A 236 4.18 -25.34 -2.80
CA PRO A 236 4.13 -25.94 -4.12
C PRO A 236 5.44 -25.70 -4.88
N GLY A 237 5.84 -26.65 -5.73
CA GLY A 237 6.99 -26.45 -6.59
C GLY A 237 6.76 -25.35 -7.64
N SER A 238 7.86 -24.84 -8.23
CA SER A 238 7.84 -23.76 -9.22
C SER A 238 6.95 -24.08 -10.43
N GLU A 239 6.94 -25.31 -10.90
CA GLU A 239 6.12 -25.73 -12.04
C GLU A 239 4.62 -25.72 -11.72
N ALA A 240 4.24 -26.15 -10.51
CA ALA A 240 2.84 -26.06 -10.06
C ALA A 240 2.37 -24.59 -9.96
N LEU A 241 3.20 -23.72 -9.38
CA LEU A 241 2.91 -22.29 -9.32
C LEU A 241 2.81 -21.66 -10.70
N LYS A 242 3.75 -21.95 -11.60
CA LYS A 242 3.74 -21.48 -12.98
C LYS A 242 2.46 -21.91 -13.71
N THR A 243 2.08 -23.18 -13.58
CA THR A 243 0.86 -23.71 -14.18
C THR A 243 -0.38 -23.03 -13.64
N LEU A 244 -0.47 -22.84 -12.31
CA LEU A 244 -1.59 -22.14 -11.65
C LEU A 244 -1.70 -20.70 -12.15
N LEU A 245 -0.60 -19.94 -12.10
CA LEU A 245 -0.57 -18.53 -12.47
C LEU A 245 -0.90 -18.32 -13.95
N ASN A 246 -0.36 -19.16 -14.85
CA ASN A 246 -0.69 -19.10 -16.27
C ASN A 246 -2.18 -19.43 -16.53
N SER A 247 -2.74 -20.38 -15.79
CA SER A 247 -4.15 -20.79 -15.96
C SER A 247 -5.14 -19.77 -15.38
N CYS A 248 -4.71 -19.00 -14.38
CA CYS A 248 -5.50 -17.94 -13.75
C CYS A 248 -5.13 -16.53 -14.26
N GLY A 249 -4.17 -16.40 -15.16
CA GLY A 249 -3.65 -15.09 -15.61
C GLY A 249 -4.65 -14.22 -16.38
N PRO A 250 -4.38 -12.90 -16.42
CA PRO A 250 -3.34 -12.21 -15.65
C PRO A 250 -3.67 -12.15 -14.16
N CYS A 251 -2.62 -12.20 -13.32
CA CYS A 251 -2.75 -12.24 -11.86
C CYS A 251 -2.05 -11.04 -11.21
N LEU A 252 -2.67 -10.50 -10.15
CA LEU A 252 -2.04 -9.60 -9.20
C LEU A 252 -2.06 -10.25 -7.81
N ILE A 253 -0.89 -10.40 -7.20
CA ILE A 253 -0.75 -10.92 -5.83
C ILE A 253 -0.25 -9.79 -4.95
N LEU A 254 -1.07 -9.37 -4.01
CA LEU A 254 -0.75 -8.32 -3.03
C LEU A 254 -0.40 -8.98 -1.70
N MET A 255 0.81 -8.70 -1.22
CA MET A 255 1.31 -9.26 0.04
C MET A 255 1.66 -8.13 1.00
N ASP A 256 1.00 -8.06 2.15
CA ASP A 256 1.28 -7.08 3.18
C ASP A 256 1.59 -7.76 4.51
N GLU A 257 2.49 -7.18 5.29
CA GLU A 257 2.82 -7.59 6.65
C GLU A 257 3.14 -9.10 6.82
N LEU A 258 3.78 -9.74 5.82
CA LEU A 258 4.10 -11.18 5.85
C LEU A 258 4.94 -11.60 7.05
N VAL A 259 5.78 -10.69 7.58
CA VAL A 259 6.56 -10.94 8.81
C VAL A 259 5.65 -11.23 10.00
N ALA A 260 4.45 -10.62 10.06
CA ALA A 260 3.49 -10.91 11.11
C ALA A 260 2.95 -12.35 11.01
N TYR A 261 2.72 -12.84 9.79
CA TYR A 261 2.36 -14.25 9.57
C TYR A 261 3.50 -15.19 9.94
N ALA A 262 4.74 -14.91 9.49
CA ALA A 262 5.92 -15.71 9.81
C ALA A 262 6.16 -15.82 11.33
N LYS A 263 5.92 -14.74 12.08
CA LYS A 263 6.02 -14.77 13.55
C LYS A 263 4.99 -15.68 14.22
N LYS A 264 3.81 -15.86 13.61
CA LYS A 264 2.76 -16.75 14.16
C LYS A 264 3.10 -18.22 14.01
N ILE A 265 3.92 -18.59 13.02
CA ILE A 265 4.35 -19.99 12.78
C ILE A 265 5.71 -20.29 13.38
N TYR A 266 6.51 -19.29 13.73
CA TYR A 266 7.84 -19.48 14.27
C TYR A 266 7.78 -20.10 15.69
N GLY A 267 8.47 -21.24 15.88
CA GLY A 267 8.55 -21.93 17.15
C GLY A 267 7.27 -22.69 17.56
N VAL A 268 6.35 -22.92 16.62
CA VAL A 268 5.17 -23.75 16.84
C VAL A 268 5.44 -25.14 16.26
N ASP A 269 5.46 -26.16 17.13
CA ASP A 269 5.66 -27.54 16.72
C ASP A 269 4.52 -28.01 15.80
N GLY A 270 4.87 -28.52 14.63
CA GLY A 270 3.92 -29.07 13.66
C GLY A 270 3.29 -28.06 12.69
N LEU A 271 3.78 -26.82 12.65
CA LEU A 271 3.42 -25.80 11.64
C LEU A 271 4.60 -25.48 10.72
#